data_15cf8c9a96db01a648efd726961b47c1
#
_entry.id   15cf8c9a96db01a648efd726961b47c1
#
_cell.length_a   1.000
_cell.length_b   1.000
_cell.length_c   1.000
_cell.angle_alpha   90.00
_cell.angle_beta   90.00
_cell.angle_gamma   90.00
#
_symmetry.space_group_name_H-M   'P 1'
#
loop_
_entity.id
_entity.type
_entity.pdbx_description
1 polymer ?
#
loop_
_entity_poly.entity_id
_entity_poly.type
_entity_poly.pdbx_seq_one_letter_code
_entity_poly.pdbx_strand_id
1 'polypeptide(L)'
;MKRILIVEDEPDIQELLRTYLEDAGYGTAVAEDGVAALSLFHAQPFDLILLDLMLPKIDGFGVCEMIRQQSQVPIIMLTALDGED
;
A
#
# COMPACT_ATOMS: atom_id res chain seq x y z
N MET A 1 -18.13 1.00 3.87
CA MET A 1 -16.98 1.91 3.69
C MET A 1 -15.89 1.20 2.90
N LYS A 2 -15.27 1.90 2.00
CA LYS A 2 -14.17 1.32 1.22
C LYS A 2 -12.89 1.33 2.04
N ARG A 3 -12.09 0.29 1.87
CA ARG A 3 -10.87 0.12 2.65
C ARG A 3 -9.66 0.16 1.73
N ILE A 4 -8.64 0.89 2.17
CA ILE A 4 -7.42 1.09 1.39
C ILE A 4 -6.23 0.58 2.20
N LEU A 5 -5.41 -0.25 1.57
CA LEU A 5 -4.16 -0.72 2.16
C LEU A 5 -3.04 0.22 1.73
N ILE A 6 -2.34 0.76 2.70
CA ILE A 6 -1.21 1.65 2.45
C ILE A 6 0.07 0.86 2.74
N VAL A 7 0.91 0.70 1.73
CA VAL A 7 2.17 -0.04 1.89
C VAL A 7 3.30 0.96 1.73
N GLU A 8 3.87 1.36 2.85
CA GLU A 8 4.84 2.45 2.92
C GLU A 8 5.66 2.27 4.18
N ASP A 9 6.99 2.43 4.09
CA ASP A 9 7.85 2.24 5.25
C ASP A 9 8.16 3.52 6.02
N GLU A 10 7.90 4.70 5.45
CA GLU A 10 8.15 5.98 6.12
C GLU A 10 6.96 6.37 6.99
N PRO A 11 7.15 6.48 8.32
CA PRO A 11 6.01 6.80 9.19
C PRO A 11 5.33 8.11 8.88
N ASP A 12 6.07 9.13 8.48
CA ASP A 12 5.49 10.43 8.15
C ASP A 12 4.58 10.34 6.95
N ILE A 13 4.97 9.56 5.94
CA ILE A 13 4.16 9.38 4.75
C ILE A 13 2.95 8.52 5.05
N GLN A 14 3.13 7.48 5.88
CA GLN A 14 2.01 6.67 6.33
C GLN A 14 0.94 7.53 6.97
N GLU A 15 1.35 8.40 7.88
CA GLU A 15 0.40 9.24 8.61
C GLU A 15 -0.28 10.24 7.68
N LEU A 16 0.48 10.82 6.76
CA LEU A 16 -0.07 11.77 5.80
C LEU A 16 -1.16 11.12 4.95
N LEU A 17 -0.85 9.97 4.38
CA LEU A 17 -1.80 9.26 3.52
C LEU A 17 -3.02 8.82 4.32
N ARG A 18 -2.79 8.29 5.51
CA ARG A 18 -3.89 7.83 6.36
C ARG A 18 -4.84 8.99 6.69
N THR A 19 -4.27 10.14 7.05
CA THR A 19 -5.08 11.30 7.41
C THR A 19 -5.94 11.76 6.25
N TYR A 20 -5.36 11.89 5.07
CA TYR A 20 -6.11 12.29 3.89
C TYR A 20 -7.22 11.32 3.56
N LEU A 21 -6.92 10.03 3.59
CA LEU A 21 -7.89 9.03 3.20
C LEU A 21 -9.02 8.90 4.20
N GLU A 22 -8.69 8.96 5.50
CA GLU A 22 -9.72 8.87 6.52
C GLU A 22 -10.61 10.10 6.51
N ASP A 23 -10.03 11.28 6.26
CA ASP A 23 -10.84 12.48 6.10
C ASP A 23 -11.80 12.37 4.92
N ALA A 24 -11.42 11.63 3.90
CA ALA A 24 -12.29 11.43 2.73
C ALA A 24 -13.31 10.31 2.94
N GLY A 25 -13.31 9.66 4.09
CA GLY A 25 -14.30 8.64 4.40
C GLY A 25 -13.87 7.21 4.16
N TYR A 26 -12.58 6.96 3.92
CA TYR A 26 -12.08 5.60 3.70
C TYR A 26 -11.56 4.99 4.98
N GLY A 27 -11.66 3.66 5.09
CA GLY A 27 -10.95 2.93 6.12
C GLY A 27 -9.55 2.63 5.62
N THR A 28 -8.56 2.62 6.51
CA THR A 28 -7.18 2.38 6.11
C THR A 28 -6.52 1.32 6.98
N ALA A 29 -5.54 0.65 6.42
CA ALA A 29 -4.61 -0.19 7.15
C ALA A 29 -3.23 0.10 6.57
N VAL A 30 -2.21 0.01 7.40
CA VAL A 30 -0.85 0.38 7.00
C VAL A 30 0.06 -0.81 7.17
N ALA A 31 0.84 -1.10 6.13
CA ALA A 31 1.90 -2.10 6.16
C ALA A 31 3.22 -1.41 5.91
N GLU A 32 4.23 -1.73 6.71
CA GLU A 32 5.52 -1.06 6.58
C GLU A 32 6.47 -1.77 5.62
N ASP A 33 6.11 -2.96 5.16
CA ASP A 33 6.91 -3.69 4.18
C ASP A 33 6.03 -4.66 3.41
N GLY A 34 6.63 -5.34 2.44
CA GLY A 34 5.87 -6.24 1.57
C GLY A 34 5.33 -7.46 2.29
N VAL A 35 6.05 -7.96 3.29
CA VAL A 35 5.57 -9.12 4.03
C VAL A 35 4.33 -8.76 4.83
N ALA A 36 4.37 -7.63 5.54
CA ALA A 36 3.20 -7.15 6.28
C ALA A 36 2.03 -6.87 5.34
N ALA A 37 2.32 -6.32 4.16
CA ALA A 37 1.28 -6.03 3.18
C ALA A 37 0.55 -7.30 2.74
N LEU A 38 1.30 -8.35 2.44
CA LEU A 38 0.68 -9.60 2.00
C LEU A 38 -0.12 -10.24 3.13
N SER A 39 0.39 -10.17 4.36
CA SER A 39 -0.36 -10.69 5.51
C SER A 39 -1.69 -9.98 5.67
N LEU A 40 -1.68 -8.65 5.61
CA LEU A 40 -2.91 -7.88 5.72
C LEU A 40 -3.85 -8.14 4.57
N PHE A 41 -3.31 -8.24 3.37
CA PHE A 41 -4.12 -8.49 2.18
C PHE A 41 -4.85 -9.82 2.28
N HIS A 42 -4.19 -10.83 2.85
CA HIS A 42 -4.84 -12.14 3.03
C HIS A 42 -5.83 -12.16 4.19
N ALA A 43 -5.63 -11.29 5.17
CA ALA A 43 -6.45 -11.30 6.39
C ALA A 43 -7.79 -10.60 6.20
N GLN A 44 -7.86 -9.62 5.28
CA GLN A 44 -9.08 -8.84 5.11
C GLN A 44 -9.14 -8.27 3.70
N PRO A 45 -10.36 -7.95 3.21
CA PRO A 45 -10.50 -7.41 1.86
C PRO A 45 -10.13 -5.94 1.80
N PHE A 46 -9.61 -5.53 0.65
CA PHE A 46 -9.31 -4.13 0.37
C PHE A 46 -9.87 -3.76 -0.99
N ASP A 47 -10.25 -2.48 -1.12
CA ASP A 47 -10.80 -1.97 -2.38
C ASP A 47 -9.72 -1.29 -3.23
N LEU A 48 -8.59 -0.94 -2.60
CA LEU A 48 -7.50 -0.25 -3.29
C LEU A 48 -6.24 -0.45 -2.49
N ILE A 49 -5.10 -0.53 -3.18
CA ILE A 49 -3.80 -0.62 -2.53
C ILE A 49 -2.93 0.54 -3.03
N LEU A 50 -2.36 1.31 -2.11
CA LEU A 50 -1.33 2.30 -2.41
C LEU A 50 0.00 1.66 -2.06
N LEU A 51 0.87 1.53 -3.03
CA LEU A 51 2.07 0.70 -2.90
C LEU A 51 3.31 1.49 -3.26
N ASP A 52 4.21 1.65 -2.28
CA ASP A 52 5.50 2.27 -2.52
C ASP A 52 6.41 1.24 -3.20
N LEU A 53 7.08 1.65 -4.25
CA LEU A 53 8.00 0.78 -4.97
C LEU A 53 9.31 0.56 -4.23
N MET A 54 9.67 1.47 -3.36
CA MET A 54 10.96 1.42 -2.64
C MET A 54 10.79 0.85 -1.25
N LEU A 55 10.37 -0.40 -1.19
CA LEU A 55 10.12 -1.06 0.11
C LEU A 55 11.29 -1.92 0.52
N PRO A 56 11.51 -2.06 1.85
CA PRO A 56 12.46 -3.08 2.33
C PRO A 56 11.87 -4.47 2.13
N LYS A 57 12.72 -5.48 2.18
CA LYS A 57 12.39 -6.90 2.09
C LYS A 57 11.91 -7.28 0.70
N ILE A 58 10.62 -7.13 0.41
CA ILE A 58 10.07 -7.42 -0.93
C ILE A 58 9.77 -6.09 -1.58
N ASP A 59 10.33 -5.83 -2.76
CA ASP A 59 10.10 -4.54 -3.41
C ASP A 59 8.66 -4.44 -3.92
N GLY A 60 8.27 -3.21 -4.30
CA GLY A 60 6.89 -2.94 -4.68
C GLY A 60 6.41 -3.75 -5.87
N PHE A 61 7.29 -4.00 -6.84
CA PHE A 61 6.92 -4.80 -8.00
C PHE A 61 6.63 -6.24 -7.60
N GLY A 62 7.44 -6.80 -6.69
CA GLY A 62 7.22 -8.15 -6.20
C GLY A 62 5.90 -8.29 -5.47
N VAL A 63 5.57 -7.31 -4.64
CA VAL A 63 4.30 -7.32 -3.92
C VAL A 63 3.13 -7.26 -4.91
N CYS A 64 3.23 -6.38 -5.90
CA CYS A 64 2.19 -6.24 -6.90
C CYS A 64 1.97 -7.55 -7.65
N GLU A 65 3.06 -8.20 -8.05
CA GLU A 65 2.97 -9.46 -8.78
C GLU A 65 2.29 -10.54 -7.96
N MET A 66 2.66 -10.66 -6.69
CA MET A 66 2.05 -11.65 -5.82
C MET A 66 0.55 -11.40 -5.62
N ILE A 67 0.16 -10.13 -5.47
CA ILE A 67 -1.25 -9.80 -5.33
C ILE A 67 -2.01 -10.10 -6.60
N ARG A 68 -1.42 -9.82 -7.77
CA ARG A 68 -2.08 -10.06 -9.06
C ARG A 68 -2.33 -11.53 -9.34
N GLN A 69 -1.59 -12.43 -8.71
CA GLN A 69 -1.85 -13.85 -8.85
C GLN A 69 -3.17 -14.26 -8.20
N GLN A 70 -3.70 -13.43 -7.30
CA GLN A 70 -4.87 -13.76 -6.51
C GLN A 70 -6.03 -12.79 -6.68
N SER A 71 -5.81 -11.59 -7.22
CA SER A 71 -6.82 -10.55 -7.15
C SER A 71 -6.62 -9.52 -8.26
N GLN A 72 -7.73 -8.90 -8.65
CA GLN A 72 -7.74 -7.78 -9.59
C GLN A 72 -7.92 -6.44 -8.87
N VAL A 73 -7.66 -6.40 -7.56
CA VAL A 73 -7.82 -5.17 -6.78
C VAL A 73 -6.96 -4.07 -7.41
N PRO A 74 -7.48 -2.83 -7.54
CA PRO A 74 -6.68 -1.73 -8.09
C PRO A 74 -5.48 -1.43 -7.21
N ILE A 75 -4.33 -1.23 -7.85
CA ILE A 75 -3.09 -0.89 -7.18
C ILE A 75 -2.56 0.40 -7.80
N ILE A 76 -2.34 1.40 -6.96
CA ILE A 76 -1.69 2.64 -7.38
C ILE A 76 -0.27 2.61 -6.84
N MET A 77 0.69 2.68 -7.73
CA MET A 77 2.09 2.64 -7.34
C MET A 77 2.62 4.04 -7.07
N LEU A 78 3.26 4.19 -5.93
CA LEU A 78 3.90 5.43 -5.55
C LEU A 78 5.38 5.32 -5.86
N THR A 79 5.93 6.32 -6.51
CA THR A 79 7.35 6.31 -6.81
C THR A 79 8.06 7.34 -5.96
N ALA A 80 9.35 7.15 -5.77
CA ALA A 80 10.15 8.18 -5.13
C ALA A 80 10.17 9.38 -6.06
N LEU A 81 9.76 10.51 -5.55
CA LEU A 81 9.61 11.71 -6.37
C LEU A 81 10.79 12.66 -6.25
N ASP A 82 11.88 12.19 -5.80
CA ASP A 82 13.09 12.98 -5.72
C ASP A 82 13.87 12.85 -7.00
N GLY A 83 13.26 12.61 -7.91
CA GLY A 83 13.62 12.64 -9.06
C GLY A 83 14.78 12.25 -9.77
N GLU A 84 15.06 12.24 -9.49
CA GLU A 84 15.51 12.09 -10.04
C GLU A 84 15.81 11.53 -10.58
N ASP A 85 15.87 11.66 -10.72
CA ASP A 85 15.81 11.26 -11.23
C ASP A 85 15.93 11.33 -11.71
#